data_9d52c300ae3c0cac5f5f0af5e7ba3c47
#
_entry.id   9d52c300ae3c0cac5f5f0af5e7ba3c47
#
_cell.length_a   1.000
_cell.length_b   1.000
_cell.length_c   1.000
_cell.angle_alpha   90.00
_cell.angle_beta   90.00
_cell.angle_gamma   90.00
#
_symmetry.space_group_name_H-M   'P 1'
#
loop_
_entity.id
_entity.type
_entity.pdbx_description
1 polymer ?
#
loop_
_entity_poly.entity_id
_entity_poly.type
_entity_poly.pdbx_seq_one_letter_code
_entity_poly.pdbx_strand_id
1 'polypeptide(L)'
;MATQVGHIKRINHFKGINVDGFQFQSPDVKAYVLTHFHSDHTVGLSSAFGDKGGTTNTKKKKLIYCSKITGSLIKEITKVKEEYIVPCELHAETEIEGTSFTVTFFDANHCPGAAMAYFFDKVTKRTVLHTGDFRADEDKVQKNEKLMETLKRNGRLDELYLDTTYCNPNYDFPRQKVALECMQKIVLEALREEP
;
A
#
# COMPACT_ATOMS: atom_id res chain seq x y z
N MET A 1 -18.03 14.66 -13.14
CA MET A 1 -16.58 14.36 -13.25
C MET A 1 -15.95 13.71 -12.01
N ALA A 2 -16.60 13.70 -10.84
CA ALA A 2 -16.07 13.04 -9.63
C ALA A 2 -16.11 11.49 -9.65
N THR A 3 -16.78 10.89 -10.61
CA THR A 3 -17.04 9.44 -10.63
C THR A 3 -15.90 8.59 -11.24
N GLN A 4 -15.09 9.15 -12.12
CA GLN A 4 -14.00 8.37 -12.77
C GLN A 4 -12.79 8.12 -11.85
N VAL A 5 -12.38 9.09 -11.06
CA VAL A 5 -11.21 8.96 -10.17
C VAL A 5 -11.48 7.96 -9.03
N GLY A 6 -12.72 7.87 -8.55
CA GLY A 6 -13.10 6.90 -7.53
C GLY A 6 -12.97 5.44 -7.97
N HIS A 7 -13.08 5.17 -9.27
CA HIS A 7 -12.90 3.81 -9.80
C HIS A 7 -11.44 3.37 -9.82
N ILE A 8 -10.49 4.28 -10.03
CA ILE A 8 -9.04 3.98 -10.08
C ILE A 8 -8.53 3.50 -8.71
N LYS A 9 -9.12 3.99 -7.61
CA LYS A 9 -8.74 3.61 -6.24
C LYS A 9 -9.44 2.33 -5.75
N ARG A 10 -10.33 1.74 -6.55
CA ARG A 10 -11.00 0.47 -6.24
C ARG A 10 -10.36 -0.67 -6.99
N ILE A 11 -10.23 -1.79 -6.31
CA ILE A 11 -9.85 -3.04 -6.97
C ILE A 11 -11.11 -3.62 -7.65
N ASN A 12 -11.07 -3.78 -8.97
CA ASN A 12 -12.25 -4.13 -9.75
C ASN A 12 -12.91 -5.44 -9.33
N HIS A 13 -12.12 -6.47 -9.08
CA HIS A 13 -12.62 -7.79 -8.71
C HIS A 13 -12.91 -7.95 -7.21
N PHE A 14 -12.31 -7.12 -6.37
CA PHE A 14 -12.46 -7.14 -4.92
C PHE A 14 -13.39 -6.01 -4.47
N LYS A 15 -14.68 -6.14 -4.84
CA LYS A 15 -15.67 -5.11 -4.54
C LYS A 15 -15.70 -4.75 -3.06
N GLY A 16 -15.60 -3.47 -2.78
CA GLY A 16 -15.59 -2.93 -1.42
C GLY A 16 -14.21 -2.71 -0.83
N ILE A 17 -13.13 -2.88 -1.59
CA ILE A 17 -11.78 -2.50 -1.16
C ILE A 17 -11.31 -1.28 -1.94
N ASN A 18 -10.92 -0.23 -1.21
CA ASN A 18 -10.23 0.92 -1.76
C ASN A 18 -8.76 0.89 -1.34
N VAL A 19 -7.86 1.13 -2.28
CA VAL A 19 -6.44 1.32 -2.03
C VAL A 19 -6.11 2.81 -2.18
N ASP A 20 -5.51 3.43 -1.15
CA ASP A 20 -5.12 4.85 -1.11
C ASP A 20 -6.24 5.83 -1.53
N GLY A 21 -7.48 5.47 -1.20
CA GLY A 21 -8.69 6.14 -1.68
C GLY A 21 -9.63 6.61 -0.57
N PHE A 22 -9.13 7.26 0.48
CA PHE A 22 -9.89 7.59 1.69
C PHE A 22 -10.90 8.73 1.50
N GLN A 23 -10.73 9.59 0.50
CA GLN A 23 -11.71 10.60 0.12
C GLN A 23 -12.95 10.00 -0.56
N PHE A 24 -12.85 8.78 -1.10
CA PHE A 24 -13.95 8.11 -1.80
C PHE A 24 -14.70 7.18 -0.84
N GLN A 25 -15.35 7.78 0.14
CA GLN A 25 -16.16 7.05 1.12
C GLN A 25 -17.53 6.75 0.53
N SER A 26 -17.84 5.45 0.41
CA SER A 26 -19.11 4.96 -0.10
C SER A 26 -19.63 3.83 0.81
N PRO A 27 -20.95 3.64 0.93
CA PRO A 27 -21.54 2.59 1.78
C PRO A 27 -21.08 1.17 1.40
N ASP A 28 -20.73 0.94 0.15
CA ASP A 28 -20.27 -0.35 -0.37
C ASP A 28 -18.78 -0.61 -0.08
N VAL A 29 -17.99 0.41 0.32
CA VAL A 29 -16.60 0.21 0.76
C VAL A 29 -16.60 -0.45 2.14
N LYS A 30 -15.98 -1.63 2.22
CA LYS A 30 -15.86 -2.45 3.43
C LYS A 30 -14.54 -2.22 4.15
N ALA A 31 -13.47 -2.02 3.37
CA ALA A 31 -12.12 -1.84 3.90
C ALA A 31 -11.29 -0.87 3.03
N TYR A 32 -10.31 -0.27 3.67
CA TYR A 32 -9.28 0.53 3.03
C TYR A 32 -7.94 -0.15 3.20
N VAL A 33 -7.09 -0.01 2.21
CA VAL A 33 -5.68 -0.38 2.28
C VAL A 33 -4.85 0.87 2.04
N LEU A 34 -3.86 1.13 2.88
CA LEU A 34 -2.88 2.20 2.67
C LEU A 34 -1.53 1.58 2.37
N THR A 35 -1.01 1.86 1.17
CA THR A 35 0.26 1.32 0.71
C THR A 35 1.44 1.97 1.43
N HIS A 36 1.41 3.29 1.62
CA HIS A 36 2.44 4.05 2.32
C HIS A 36 1.97 5.44 2.75
N PHE A 37 2.76 6.12 3.59
CA PHE A 37 2.38 7.40 4.18
C PHE A 37 2.96 8.60 3.42
N HIS A 38 2.57 8.79 2.15
CA HIS A 38 2.79 10.04 1.42
C HIS A 38 1.47 10.82 1.29
N SER A 39 1.57 12.14 1.08
CA SER A 39 0.44 13.05 1.16
C SER A 39 -0.67 12.75 0.15
N ASP A 40 -0.33 12.37 -1.06
CA ASP A 40 -1.25 12.03 -2.16
C ASP A 40 -1.95 10.67 -1.95
N HIS A 41 -1.39 9.79 -1.13
CA HIS A 41 -2.00 8.50 -0.76
C HIS A 41 -2.89 8.60 0.50
N THR A 42 -2.69 9.65 1.32
CA THR A 42 -3.42 9.85 2.57
C THR A 42 -4.56 10.86 2.48
N VAL A 43 -4.85 11.39 1.28
CA VAL A 43 -5.94 12.35 1.07
C VAL A 43 -7.27 11.80 1.58
N GLY A 44 -7.91 12.52 2.50
CA GLY A 44 -9.17 12.12 3.13
C GLY A 44 -9.02 11.45 4.51
N LEU A 45 -7.79 11.15 4.95
CA LEU A 45 -7.51 10.74 6.33
C LEU A 45 -7.51 11.94 7.28
N SER A 46 -8.19 11.80 8.40
CA SER A 46 -8.21 12.78 9.49
C SER A 46 -8.70 12.10 10.76
N SER A 47 -8.66 12.80 11.89
CA SER A 47 -9.22 12.32 13.17
C SER A 47 -10.72 11.96 13.11
N ALA A 48 -11.44 12.48 12.10
CA ALA A 48 -12.83 12.16 11.85
C ALA A 48 -13.04 10.93 10.95
N PHE A 49 -11.97 10.23 10.55
CA PHE A 49 -12.11 8.99 9.77
C PHE A 49 -12.89 7.94 10.58
N GLY A 50 -13.85 7.32 9.94
CA GLY A 50 -14.74 6.32 10.55
C GLY A 50 -15.94 6.90 11.29
N ASP A 51 -15.90 8.14 11.76
CA ASP A 51 -17.02 8.78 12.47
C ASP A 51 -18.15 9.24 11.52
N LYS A 52 -17.81 9.53 10.25
CA LYS A 52 -18.75 10.05 9.23
C LYS A 52 -19.55 8.96 8.49
N GLY A 53 -19.50 7.73 8.94
CA GLY A 53 -20.10 6.57 8.27
C GLY A 53 -21.54 6.28 8.65
N GLY A 54 -22.50 7.01 8.06
CA GLY A 54 -23.82 6.49 7.72
C GLY A 54 -24.92 6.56 8.79
N THR A 55 -26.03 7.12 8.38
CA THR A 55 -27.35 7.17 9.02
C THR A 55 -28.09 5.81 9.09
N THR A 56 -27.40 4.67 8.94
CA THR A 56 -28.01 3.34 9.02
C THR A 56 -27.46 2.55 10.20
N ASN A 57 -28.35 1.88 10.92
CA ASN A 57 -28.14 1.11 12.16
C ASN A 57 -27.14 -0.08 12.08
N THR A 58 -26.40 -0.23 10.99
CA THR A 58 -25.33 -1.23 10.84
C THR A 58 -23.97 -0.55 10.76
N LYS A 59 -23.47 -0.09 11.89
CA LYS A 59 -22.11 0.50 12.03
C LYS A 59 -21.03 -0.58 11.85
N LYS A 60 -20.83 -1.09 10.63
CA LYS A 60 -19.60 -1.84 10.34
C LYS A 60 -18.46 -0.84 10.29
N LYS A 61 -17.48 -1.03 11.17
CA LYS A 61 -16.24 -0.24 11.17
C LYS A 61 -15.56 -0.38 9.82
N LYS A 62 -15.14 0.73 9.24
CA LYS A 62 -14.30 0.74 8.02
C LYS A 62 -12.85 0.75 8.46
N LEU A 63 -12.20 -0.40 8.35
CA LEU A 63 -10.83 -0.60 8.80
C LEU A 63 -9.81 -0.20 7.73
N ILE A 64 -8.65 0.25 8.17
CA ILE A 64 -7.48 0.59 7.35
C ILE A 64 -6.41 -0.47 7.59
N TYR A 65 -6.11 -1.26 6.58
CA TYR A 65 -5.04 -2.25 6.58
C TYR A 65 -3.77 -1.63 6.01
N CYS A 66 -2.66 -1.75 6.70
CA CYS A 66 -1.38 -1.16 6.29
C CYS A 66 -0.21 -1.83 7.03
N SER A 67 1.03 -1.55 6.61
CA SER A 67 2.21 -1.98 7.38
C SER A 67 2.22 -1.33 8.77
N LYS A 68 2.93 -1.94 9.73
CA LYS A 68 3.05 -1.40 11.09
C LYS A 68 3.60 0.02 11.13
N ILE A 69 4.63 0.31 10.34
CA ILE A 69 5.24 1.65 10.28
C ILE A 69 4.21 2.65 9.75
N THR A 70 3.54 2.34 8.65
CA THR A 70 2.49 3.18 8.08
C THR A 70 1.35 3.40 9.08
N GLY A 71 0.94 2.36 9.80
CA GLY A 71 -0.09 2.44 10.86
C GLY A 71 0.30 3.40 12.00
N SER A 72 1.54 3.35 12.44
CA SER A 72 2.06 4.29 13.45
C SER A 72 2.04 5.74 12.94
N LEU A 73 2.43 5.97 11.68
CA LEU A 73 2.39 7.31 11.07
C LEU A 73 0.95 7.85 10.94
N ILE A 74 -0.01 7.01 10.51
CA ILE A 74 -1.44 7.38 10.48
C ILE A 74 -1.88 7.84 11.87
N LYS A 75 -1.66 7.02 12.89
CA LYS A 75 -2.06 7.31 14.27
C LYS A 75 -1.48 8.62 14.75
N GLU A 76 -0.17 8.81 14.60
CA GLU A 76 0.54 9.96 15.15
C GLU A 76 0.29 11.27 14.39
N ILE A 77 0.18 11.22 13.07
CA ILE A 77 0.10 12.44 12.25
C ILE A 77 -1.34 12.82 11.94
N THR A 78 -2.16 11.87 11.46
CA THR A 78 -3.55 12.17 11.10
C THR A 78 -4.53 12.10 12.25
N LYS A 79 -4.08 11.55 13.40
CA LYS A 79 -4.92 11.33 14.60
C LYS A 79 -6.15 10.47 14.34
N VAL A 80 -6.10 9.59 13.34
CA VAL A 80 -7.08 8.53 13.16
C VAL A 80 -7.07 7.64 14.40
N LYS A 81 -8.28 7.30 14.90
CA LYS A 81 -8.40 6.45 16.09
C LYS A 81 -7.83 5.06 15.83
N GLU A 82 -7.08 4.54 16.78
CA GLU A 82 -6.40 3.24 16.68
C GLU A 82 -7.33 2.09 16.33
N GLU A 83 -8.57 2.15 16.79
CA GLU A 83 -9.62 1.15 16.52
C GLU A 83 -9.99 0.98 15.03
N TYR A 84 -9.58 1.91 14.17
CA TYR A 84 -9.76 1.84 12.71
C TYR A 84 -8.51 1.37 11.97
N ILE A 85 -7.37 1.20 12.67
CA ILE A 85 -6.09 0.85 12.07
C ILE A 85 -5.79 -0.63 12.35
N VAL A 86 -5.53 -1.40 11.30
CA VAL A 86 -5.09 -2.79 11.38
C VAL A 86 -3.64 -2.86 10.90
N PRO A 87 -2.67 -2.78 11.81
CA PRO A 87 -1.26 -2.89 11.45
C PRO A 87 -0.92 -4.35 11.13
N CYS A 88 -0.54 -4.61 9.88
CA CYS A 88 -0.22 -5.94 9.38
C CYS A 88 1.28 -6.20 9.39
N GLU A 89 1.66 -7.44 9.69
CA GLU A 89 3.03 -7.93 9.50
C GLU A 89 3.32 -8.12 8.01
N LEU A 90 4.54 -7.77 7.58
CA LEU A 90 4.98 -8.12 6.23
C LEU A 90 5.03 -9.64 6.07
N HIS A 91 4.66 -10.11 4.91
CA HIS A 91 4.65 -11.53 4.53
C HIS A 91 3.61 -12.40 5.26
N ALA A 92 2.82 -11.83 6.17
CA ALA A 92 1.74 -12.54 6.85
C ALA A 92 0.40 -12.28 6.16
N GLU A 93 -0.35 -13.35 5.90
CA GLU A 93 -1.70 -13.25 5.36
C GLU A 93 -2.65 -12.73 6.46
N THR A 94 -3.36 -11.64 6.17
CA THR A 94 -4.31 -11.00 7.08
C THR A 94 -5.70 -11.04 6.46
N GLU A 95 -6.69 -11.51 7.20
CA GLU A 95 -8.09 -11.51 6.77
C GLU A 95 -8.67 -10.10 6.76
N ILE A 96 -9.39 -9.73 5.69
CA ILE A 96 -10.14 -8.49 5.62
C ILE A 96 -11.54 -8.73 6.17
N GLU A 97 -11.83 -8.13 7.32
CA GLU A 97 -13.06 -8.33 8.10
C GLU A 97 -14.34 -8.17 7.27
N GLY A 98 -15.24 -9.12 7.38
CA GLY A 98 -16.54 -9.11 6.69
C GLY A 98 -16.45 -9.36 5.18
N THR A 99 -15.34 -9.94 4.70
CA THR A 99 -15.13 -10.34 3.30
C THR A 99 -14.58 -11.76 3.22
N SER A 100 -14.50 -12.31 2.00
CA SER A 100 -13.74 -13.54 1.71
C SER A 100 -12.28 -13.27 1.37
N PHE A 101 -11.82 -12.03 1.51
CA PHE A 101 -10.53 -11.57 1.02
C PHE A 101 -9.48 -11.58 2.12
N THR A 102 -8.25 -11.87 1.71
CA THR A 102 -7.07 -11.66 2.53
C THR A 102 -6.14 -10.65 1.85
N VAL A 103 -5.29 -10.00 2.63
CA VAL A 103 -4.20 -9.16 2.16
C VAL A 103 -2.88 -9.61 2.76
N THR A 104 -1.83 -9.64 1.93
CA THR A 104 -0.45 -9.87 2.36
C THR A 104 0.40 -8.72 1.87
N PHE A 105 1.16 -8.11 2.77
CA PHE A 105 2.03 -6.99 2.43
C PHE A 105 3.47 -7.43 2.17
N PHE A 106 4.07 -6.87 1.13
CA PHE A 106 5.48 -7.06 0.76
C PHE A 106 6.17 -5.70 0.67
N ASP A 107 7.43 -5.62 1.07
CA ASP A 107 8.20 -4.37 0.97
C ASP A 107 8.23 -3.84 -0.46
N ALA A 108 7.84 -2.58 -0.64
CA ALA A 108 7.84 -1.89 -1.94
C ALA A 108 9.18 -1.19 -2.25
N ASN A 109 10.14 -1.20 -1.32
CA ASN A 109 11.44 -0.53 -1.46
C ASN A 109 11.34 0.96 -1.84
N HIS A 110 10.26 1.65 -1.45
CA HIS A 110 9.99 3.04 -1.80
C HIS A 110 10.35 4.02 -0.69
N CYS A 111 9.70 3.90 0.47
CA CYS A 111 10.01 4.63 1.70
C CYS A 111 9.77 3.72 2.91
N PRO A 112 10.20 4.12 4.14
CA PRO A 112 9.94 3.33 5.34
C PRO A 112 8.45 3.03 5.53
N GLY A 113 8.09 1.76 5.58
CA GLY A 113 6.71 1.29 5.71
C GLY A 113 5.93 1.14 4.41
N ALA A 114 6.48 1.56 3.26
CA ALA A 114 5.84 1.35 1.98
C ALA A 114 5.74 -0.14 1.65
N ALA A 115 4.56 -0.56 1.22
CA ALA A 115 4.29 -1.97 0.96
C ALA A 115 3.40 -2.17 -0.27
N MET A 116 3.74 -3.17 -1.05
CA MET A 116 2.87 -3.76 -2.07
C MET A 116 1.81 -4.61 -1.38
N ALA A 117 0.56 -4.53 -1.84
CA ALA A 117 -0.56 -5.28 -1.29
C ALA A 117 -0.98 -6.40 -2.25
N TYR A 118 -0.82 -7.64 -1.83
CA TYR A 118 -1.29 -8.82 -2.54
C TYR A 118 -2.61 -9.26 -1.92
N PHE A 119 -3.65 -9.33 -2.74
CA PHE A 119 -4.99 -9.75 -2.35
C PHE A 119 -5.30 -11.14 -2.89
N PHE A 120 -5.98 -11.93 -2.07
CA PHE A 120 -6.47 -13.24 -2.45
C PHE A 120 -7.94 -13.41 -2.00
N ASP A 121 -8.79 -13.85 -2.92
CA ASP A 121 -10.16 -14.22 -2.61
C ASP A 121 -10.26 -15.73 -2.33
N LYS A 122 -10.56 -16.08 -1.10
CA LYS A 122 -10.69 -17.49 -0.65
C LYS A 122 -11.80 -18.25 -1.38
N VAL A 123 -12.82 -17.55 -1.92
CA VAL A 123 -13.95 -18.16 -2.62
C VAL A 123 -13.64 -18.35 -4.11
N THR A 124 -13.33 -17.28 -4.81
CA THR A 124 -13.11 -17.32 -6.27
C THR A 124 -11.70 -17.72 -6.67
N LYS A 125 -10.78 -17.78 -5.70
CA LYS A 125 -9.33 -18.03 -5.89
C LYS A 125 -8.63 -16.97 -6.75
N ARG A 126 -9.26 -15.81 -6.94
CA ARG A 126 -8.66 -14.69 -7.67
C ARG A 126 -7.59 -14.00 -6.86
N THR A 127 -6.61 -13.49 -7.59
CA THR A 127 -5.41 -12.86 -7.04
C THR A 127 -5.17 -11.51 -7.69
N VAL A 128 -4.82 -10.52 -6.88
CA VAL A 128 -4.49 -9.17 -7.33
C VAL A 128 -3.24 -8.69 -6.61
N LEU A 129 -2.31 -8.10 -7.34
CA LEU A 129 -1.17 -7.38 -6.76
C LEU A 129 -1.30 -5.89 -7.08
N HIS A 130 -1.25 -5.06 -6.04
CA HIS A 130 -1.19 -3.61 -6.14
C HIS A 130 0.18 -3.16 -5.61
N THR A 131 1.01 -2.59 -6.48
CA THR A 131 2.37 -2.22 -6.09
C THR A 131 2.41 -1.01 -5.14
N GLY A 132 1.37 -0.16 -5.16
CA GLY A 132 1.52 1.19 -4.67
C GLY A 132 2.68 1.85 -5.40
N ASP A 133 3.30 2.86 -4.81
CA ASP A 133 4.58 3.37 -5.27
C ASP A 133 5.67 2.37 -4.88
N PHE A 134 6.47 1.94 -5.85
CA PHE A 134 7.51 0.95 -5.60
C PHE A 134 8.79 1.27 -6.40
N ARG A 135 9.89 0.72 -5.95
CA ARG A 135 11.14 0.74 -6.71
C ARG A 135 11.42 -0.65 -7.23
N ALA A 136 11.43 -0.79 -8.56
CA ALA A 136 11.72 -2.04 -9.26
C ALA A 136 13.19 -2.45 -9.09
N ASP A 137 13.56 -2.86 -7.88
CA ASP A 137 14.89 -3.39 -7.59
C ASP A 137 14.90 -4.90 -7.80
N GLU A 138 15.88 -5.39 -8.55
CA GLU A 138 15.96 -6.80 -8.92
C GLU A 138 16.05 -7.72 -7.69
N ASP A 139 16.88 -7.35 -6.72
CA ASP A 139 17.12 -8.21 -5.56
C ASP A 139 16.03 -8.09 -4.50
N LYS A 140 15.50 -6.87 -4.29
CA LYS A 140 14.54 -6.61 -3.22
C LYS A 140 13.09 -6.90 -3.60
N VAL A 141 12.74 -6.70 -4.88
CA VAL A 141 11.36 -6.86 -5.36
C VAL A 141 11.24 -8.06 -6.30
N GLN A 142 12.00 -8.09 -7.40
CA GLN A 142 11.83 -9.11 -8.44
C GLN A 142 12.27 -10.49 -7.97
N LYS A 143 13.31 -10.58 -7.13
CA LYS A 143 13.79 -11.84 -6.52
C LYS A 143 13.29 -12.03 -5.08
N ASN A 144 12.26 -11.29 -4.65
CA ASN A 144 11.70 -11.46 -3.32
C ASN A 144 11.11 -12.87 -3.19
N GLU A 145 11.80 -13.75 -2.47
CA GLU A 145 11.42 -15.17 -2.33
C GLU A 145 10.00 -15.32 -1.79
N LYS A 146 9.63 -14.53 -0.78
CA LYS A 146 8.29 -14.59 -0.17
C LYS A 146 7.18 -14.19 -1.13
N LEU A 147 7.40 -13.15 -1.94
CA LEU A 147 6.47 -12.75 -2.99
C LEU A 147 6.35 -13.85 -4.05
N MET A 148 7.49 -14.37 -4.52
CA MET A 148 7.52 -15.41 -5.55
C MET A 148 6.86 -16.72 -5.06
N GLU A 149 7.10 -17.13 -3.81
CA GLU A 149 6.43 -18.27 -3.18
C GLU A 149 4.91 -18.06 -3.12
N THR A 150 4.47 -16.86 -2.72
CA THR A 150 3.05 -16.51 -2.63
C THR A 150 2.36 -16.57 -4.00
N LEU A 151 2.99 -15.98 -5.02
CA LEU A 151 2.49 -16.02 -6.39
C LEU A 151 2.41 -17.45 -6.93
N LYS A 152 3.44 -18.26 -6.70
CA LYS A 152 3.48 -19.68 -7.13
C LYS A 152 2.43 -20.52 -6.42
N ARG A 153 2.24 -20.33 -5.11
CA ARG A 153 1.26 -21.09 -4.30
C ARG A 153 -0.17 -20.91 -4.82
N ASN A 154 -0.51 -19.71 -5.26
CA ASN A 154 -1.85 -19.39 -5.73
C ASN A 154 -2.02 -19.51 -7.27
N GLY A 155 -0.99 -19.98 -7.96
CA GLY A 155 -1.01 -20.38 -9.36
C GLY A 155 -0.70 -19.26 -10.34
N ARG A 156 -1.51 -18.21 -10.42
CA ARG A 156 -1.34 -17.07 -11.34
C ARG A 156 -1.71 -15.77 -10.67
N LEU A 157 -1.26 -14.68 -11.23
CA LEU A 157 -1.75 -13.34 -10.92
C LEU A 157 -2.84 -12.98 -11.93
N ASP A 158 -4.05 -12.69 -11.45
CA ASP A 158 -5.19 -12.35 -12.32
C ASP A 158 -5.19 -10.88 -12.72
N GLU A 159 -4.73 -9.99 -11.82
CA GLU A 159 -4.72 -8.54 -12.05
C GLU A 159 -3.52 -7.90 -11.36
N LEU A 160 -2.89 -6.93 -12.05
CA LEU A 160 -1.76 -6.16 -11.56
C LEU A 160 -2.07 -4.66 -11.67
N TYR A 161 -2.05 -3.96 -10.54
CA TYR A 161 -1.99 -2.50 -10.47
C TYR A 161 -0.53 -2.09 -10.30
N LEU A 162 0.05 -1.58 -11.38
CA LEU A 162 1.47 -1.29 -11.46
C LEU A 162 1.72 0.21 -11.44
N ASP A 163 2.64 0.66 -10.59
CA ASP A 163 3.21 2.00 -10.67
C ASP A 163 4.00 2.15 -11.97
N THR A 164 3.59 3.11 -12.78
CA THR A 164 4.18 3.37 -14.09
C THR A 164 4.83 4.76 -14.17
N THR A 165 5.10 5.39 -13.04
CA THR A 165 5.64 6.76 -12.96
C THR A 165 6.90 6.93 -13.80
N TYR A 166 7.79 5.94 -13.80
CA TYR A 166 9.05 5.95 -14.54
C TYR A 166 9.14 4.86 -15.62
N CYS A 167 8.02 4.39 -16.17
CA CYS A 167 8.02 3.34 -17.20
C CYS A 167 8.39 3.84 -18.61
N ASN A 168 8.80 5.08 -18.76
CA ASN A 168 9.26 5.60 -20.04
C ASN A 168 10.69 5.09 -20.33
N PRO A 169 10.95 4.46 -21.50
CA PRO A 169 12.25 3.90 -21.85
C PRO A 169 13.38 4.94 -21.95
N ASN A 170 13.05 6.24 -22.00
CA ASN A 170 14.06 7.31 -21.97
C ASN A 170 14.61 7.59 -20.56
N TYR A 171 14.02 7.02 -19.51
CA TYR A 171 14.53 7.12 -18.16
C TYR A 171 15.54 6.00 -17.91
N ASP A 172 16.79 6.39 -17.67
CA ASP A 172 17.86 5.51 -17.21
C ASP A 172 18.41 6.04 -15.88
N PHE A 173 18.17 5.30 -14.83
CA PHE A 173 18.58 5.68 -13.47
C PHE A 173 19.66 4.71 -12.95
N PRO A 174 20.68 5.22 -12.24
CA PRO A 174 21.62 4.34 -11.56
C PRO A 174 20.87 3.51 -10.49
N ARG A 175 21.38 2.33 -10.20
CA ARG A 175 20.84 1.52 -9.09
C ARG A 175 20.90 2.33 -7.79
N GLN A 176 19.87 2.21 -6.95
CA GLN A 176 19.75 2.94 -5.69
C GLN A 176 21.02 2.82 -4.83
N LYS A 177 21.63 1.63 -4.77
CA LYS A 177 22.88 1.38 -4.04
C LYS A 177 24.01 2.29 -4.53
N VAL A 178 24.19 2.42 -5.85
CA VAL A 178 25.23 3.28 -6.44
C VAL A 178 25.01 4.75 -6.08
N ALA A 179 23.77 5.22 -6.16
CA ALA A 179 23.42 6.59 -5.78
C ALA A 179 23.68 6.87 -4.30
N LEU A 180 23.34 5.93 -3.41
CA LEU A 180 23.59 6.05 -1.97
C LEU A 180 25.08 6.04 -1.64
N GLU A 181 25.87 5.18 -2.28
CA GLU A 181 27.34 5.13 -2.11
C GLU A 181 27.99 6.45 -2.56
N CYS A 182 27.54 7.00 -3.68
CA CYS A 182 28.00 8.31 -4.16
C CYS A 182 27.66 9.44 -3.16
N MET A 183 26.43 9.49 -2.69
CA MET A 183 26.00 10.47 -1.69
C MET A 183 26.80 10.35 -0.39
N GLN A 184 27.00 9.13 0.10
CA GLN A 184 27.80 8.88 1.30
C GLN A 184 29.25 9.40 1.14
N LYS A 185 29.86 9.16 -0.02
CA LYS A 185 31.20 9.66 -0.30
C LYS A 185 31.25 11.18 -0.25
N ILE A 186 30.34 11.88 -0.91
CA ILE A 186 30.25 13.35 -0.90
C ILE A 186 30.11 13.89 0.52
N VAL A 187 29.22 13.31 1.33
CA VAL A 187 29.00 13.74 2.72
C VAL A 187 30.27 13.54 3.57
N LEU A 188 30.94 12.39 3.43
CA LEU A 188 32.16 12.12 4.19
C LEU A 188 33.33 13.02 3.77
N GLU A 189 33.44 13.40 2.51
CA GLU A 189 34.42 14.36 2.01
C GLU A 189 34.14 15.75 2.61
N ALA A 190 32.89 16.23 2.54
CA ALA A 190 32.49 17.51 3.10
C ALA A 190 32.78 17.61 4.61
N LEU A 191 32.48 16.55 5.38
CA LEU A 191 32.73 16.52 6.83
C LEU A 191 34.24 16.48 7.19
N ARG A 192 35.11 16.10 6.25
CA ARG A 192 36.57 16.15 6.48
C ARG A 192 37.17 17.51 6.17
N GLU A 193 36.50 18.34 5.37
CA GLU A 193 36.95 19.65 4.97
C GLU A 193 36.46 20.77 5.92
N GLU A 194 35.59 20.47 6.86
CA GLU A 194 35.22 21.41 7.93
C GLU A 194 36.35 21.47 8.98
N PRO A 195 36.85 22.70 9.31
CA PRO A 195 37.95 22.92 10.23
C PRO A 195 37.57 22.67 11.68
#